data_439f6bd4bea652e98a4f1af606b57566
#
_entry.id   439f6bd4bea652e98a4f1af606b57566
#
_cell.length_a   1.000
_cell.length_b   1.000
_cell.length_c   1.000
_cell.angle_alpha   90.00
_cell.angle_beta   90.00
_cell.angle_gamma   90.00
#
_symmetry.space_group_name_H-M   'P 1'
#
loop_
_entity.id
_entity.type
_entity.pdbx_description
1 polymer ?
#
loop_
_entity_poly.entity_id
_entity_poly.type
_entity_poly.pdbx_seq_one_letter_code
_entity_poly.pdbx_strand_id
1 'polypeptide(L)'
;MHDENPTVNQPASVFRVRAHNTAPDSENKIHDDKVAVKYGFREGLVPGVTVYGYMVPAILEQFGRGWLERGAVAFRLHLPCYQGETVVTRCDGPVVTAENENGSLYASGMVSMNEKSDGEPEVFPSYPLPEEDRRPVASAQTMVAGLPLGSIRQKLEAAEETAIPERLLSLANEILVRNFRMSPWIHAGSEVRHQRLAKNGQEIAVSGVIQECFERKGRKFAVAALGISVHDDAGQLCTVATVRHTFIYEL
;
A
#
# COMPACT_ATOMS: atom_id res chain seq x y z
N MET A 1 -37.57 -10.43 -14.51
CA MET A 1 -36.19 -10.53 -15.00
C MET A 1 -35.38 -10.98 -13.82
N HIS A 2 -34.83 -12.19 -13.92
CA HIS A 2 -34.15 -12.85 -12.81
C HIS A 2 -32.78 -12.21 -12.60
N ASP A 3 -32.56 -11.62 -11.43
CA ASP A 3 -31.23 -11.35 -10.92
C ASP A 3 -30.51 -12.68 -10.69
N GLU A 4 -29.63 -13.05 -11.59
CA GLU A 4 -28.69 -14.13 -11.38
C GLU A 4 -27.63 -13.65 -10.39
N ASN A 5 -27.84 -14.03 -9.15
CA ASN A 5 -26.83 -13.99 -8.10
C ASN A 5 -25.63 -14.84 -8.60
N PRO A 6 -24.38 -14.34 -8.67
CA PRO A 6 -23.27 -15.14 -9.14
C PRO A 6 -23.07 -16.31 -8.19
N THR A 7 -23.30 -17.52 -8.70
CA THR A 7 -23.16 -18.77 -8.00
C THR A 7 -21.72 -18.98 -7.56
N VAL A 8 -21.56 -18.93 -6.25
CA VAL A 8 -20.38 -19.37 -5.51
C VAL A 8 -20.18 -20.87 -5.76
N ASN A 9 -19.22 -21.24 -6.63
CA ASN A 9 -18.53 -22.55 -6.58
C ASN A 9 -17.50 -22.75 -7.73
N GLN A 10 -16.79 -21.70 -8.14
CA GLN A 10 -15.55 -21.97 -8.88
C GLN A 10 -14.38 -21.95 -7.88
N PRO A 11 -13.47 -22.94 -7.95
CA PRO A 11 -12.27 -22.90 -7.11
C PRO A 11 -11.52 -21.59 -7.37
N ALA A 12 -11.09 -20.94 -6.29
CA ALA A 12 -10.36 -19.68 -6.38
C ALA A 12 -9.17 -19.81 -7.35
N SER A 13 -9.07 -18.90 -8.31
CA SER A 13 -7.95 -18.87 -9.24
C SER A 13 -6.64 -18.69 -8.48
N VAL A 14 -5.62 -19.43 -8.87
CA VAL A 14 -4.31 -19.44 -8.23
C VAL A 14 -3.30 -18.78 -9.15
N PHE A 15 -2.71 -17.69 -8.70
CA PHE A 15 -1.64 -17.00 -9.41
C PHE A 15 -0.29 -17.31 -8.78
N ARG A 16 0.75 -17.43 -9.59
CA ARG A 16 2.12 -17.66 -9.14
C ARG A 16 3.03 -16.63 -9.79
N VAL A 17 3.88 -16.01 -8.97
CA VAL A 17 4.86 -15.02 -9.42
C VAL A 17 6.19 -15.25 -8.72
N ARG A 18 7.30 -14.99 -9.41
CA ARG A 18 8.63 -14.93 -8.80
C ARG A 18 8.79 -13.56 -8.16
N ALA A 19 9.01 -13.56 -6.86
CA ALA A 19 9.21 -12.33 -6.11
C ALA A 19 10.43 -11.56 -6.61
N HIS A 20 10.27 -10.25 -6.75
CA HIS A 20 11.33 -9.35 -7.18
C HIS A 20 11.48 -8.20 -6.20
N ASN A 21 12.71 -8.01 -5.68
CA ASN A 21 13.02 -6.85 -4.86
C ASN A 21 13.14 -5.62 -5.77
N THR A 22 12.10 -4.79 -5.79
CA THR A 22 12.00 -3.61 -6.65
C THR A 22 12.72 -2.38 -6.08
N ALA A 23 13.33 -2.47 -4.88
CA ALA A 23 13.88 -1.32 -4.15
C ALA A 23 15.27 -1.56 -3.51
N PRO A 24 16.21 -2.35 -4.11
CA PRO A 24 17.48 -2.68 -3.46
C PRO A 24 18.33 -1.44 -3.17
N ASP A 25 18.25 -0.42 -4.01
CA ASP A 25 19.02 0.83 -3.91
C ASP A 25 18.25 1.99 -3.26
N SER A 26 17.05 1.70 -2.71
CA SER A 26 16.22 2.74 -2.08
C SER A 26 16.87 3.33 -0.82
N GLU A 27 16.38 4.50 -0.38
CA GLU A 27 16.79 5.10 0.90
C GLU A 27 16.46 4.17 2.08
N ASN A 28 15.37 3.40 2.00
CA ASN A 28 15.03 2.41 3.01
C ASN A 28 15.92 1.16 2.91
N LYS A 29 16.96 1.12 3.70
CA LYS A 29 17.98 0.07 3.65
C LYS A 29 17.53 -1.32 4.15
N ILE A 30 16.26 -1.50 4.53
CA ILE A 30 15.71 -2.85 4.79
C ILE A 30 15.66 -3.72 3.53
N HIS A 31 15.72 -3.08 2.35
CA HIS A 31 15.75 -3.74 1.05
C HIS A 31 17.16 -4.08 0.56
N ASP A 32 18.21 -3.61 1.26
CA ASP A 32 19.62 -3.95 1.01
C ASP A 32 20.01 -5.20 1.82
N ASP A 33 20.62 -6.19 1.16
CA ASP A 33 20.97 -7.48 1.77
C ASP A 33 21.87 -7.33 3.01
N LYS A 34 22.90 -6.48 2.90
CA LYS A 34 23.89 -6.30 3.97
C LYS A 34 23.32 -5.62 5.19
N VAL A 35 22.34 -4.75 4.98
CA VAL A 35 21.68 -4.03 6.08
C VAL A 35 20.60 -4.91 6.70
N ALA A 36 19.76 -5.57 5.91
CA ALA A 36 18.68 -6.43 6.40
C ALA A 36 19.19 -7.53 7.35
N VAL A 37 20.33 -8.15 7.03
CA VAL A 37 20.96 -9.17 7.88
C VAL A 37 21.28 -8.65 9.29
N LYS A 38 21.64 -7.38 9.45
CA LYS A 38 21.92 -6.77 10.77
C LYS A 38 20.67 -6.68 11.65
N TYR A 39 19.48 -6.72 11.04
CA TYR A 39 18.18 -6.69 11.71
C TYR A 39 17.53 -8.08 11.82
N GLY A 40 18.30 -9.16 11.54
CA GLY A 40 17.86 -10.53 11.72
C GLY A 40 17.08 -11.11 10.53
N PHE A 41 17.09 -10.46 9.37
CA PHE A 41 16.52 -10.99 8.12
C PHE A 41 17.57 -11.79 7.35
N ARG A 42 17.12 -12.65 6.43
CA ARG A 42 18.01 -13.48 5.60
C ARG A 42 18.77 -12.64 4.56
N GLU A 43 18.10 -11.70 3.96
CA GLU A 43 18.55 -10.79 2.90
C GLU A 43 17.59 -9.60 2.78
N GLY A 44 17.79 -8.71 1.83
CA GLY A 44 16.91 -7.57 1.58
C GLY A 44 15.47 -8.00 1.27
N LEU A 45 14.53 -7.32 1.90
CA LEU A 45 13.11 -7.65 1.78
C LEU A 45 12.54 -7.16 0.45
N VAL A 46 11.66 -7.94 -0.16
CA VAL A 46 10.76 -7.44 -1.20
C VAL A 46 9.82 -6.40 -0.56
N PRO A 47 9.61 -5.21 -1.17
CA PRO A 47 8.72 -4.21 -0.61
C PRO A 47 7.31 -4.74 -0.36
N GLY A 48 6.72 -4.38 0.78
CA GLY A 48 5.37 -4.80 1.12
C GLY A 48 4.30 -4.33 0.13
N VAL A 49 4.53 -3.19 -0.54
CA VAL A 49 3.66 -2.70 -1.62
C VAL A 49 3.73 -3.59 -2.85
N THR A 50 4.88 -4.17 -3.16
CA THR A 50 5.05 -5.14 -4.26
C THR A 50 4.38 -6.47 -3.91
N VAL A 51 4.47 -6.93 -2.65
CA VAL A 51 3.70 -8.11 -2.21
C VAL A 51 2.19 -7.88 -2.35
N TYR A 52 1.71 -6.67 -2.05
CA TYR A 52 0.32 -6.29 -2.32
C TYR A 52 0.00 -6.34 -3.82
N GLY A 53 0.88 -5.82 -4.67
CA GLY A 53 0.74 -5.88 -6.14
C GLY A 53 0.54 -7.31 -6.64
N TYR A 54 1.21 -8.30 -6.06
CA TYR A 54 1.02 -9.72 -6.41
C TYR A 54 -0.37 -10.25 -6.06
N MET A 55 -1.08 -9.67 -5.09
CA MET A 55 -2.44 -10.08 -4.73
C MET A 55 -3.51 -9.50 -5.68
N VAL A 56 -3.22 -8.37 -6.35
CA VAL A 56 -4.19 -7.66 -7.19
C VAL A 56 -4.80 -8.53 -8.30
N PRO A 57 -4.04 -9.34 -9.06
CA PRO A 57 -4.63 -10.22 -10.08
C PRO A 57 -5.69 -11.19 -9.52
N ALA A 58 -5.44 -11.77 -8.34
CA ALA A 58 -6.41 -12.66 -7.68
C ALA A 58 -7.67 -11.91 -7.21
N ILE A 59 -7.51 -10.67 -6.75
CA ILE A 59 -8.63 -9.81 -6.38
C ILE A 59 -9.47 -9.46 -7.62
N LEU A 60 -8.83 -9.08 -8.72
CA LEU A 60 -9.53 -8.71 -9.96
C LEU A 60 -10.25 -9.89 -10.60
N GLU A 61 -9.69 -11.10 -10.50
CA GLU A 61 -10.38 -12.33 -10.94
C GLU A 61 -11.66 -12.56 -10.15
N GLN A 62 -11.64 -12.35 -8.82
CA GLN A 62 -12.79 -12.59 -7.95
C GLN A 62 -13.84 -11.49 -8.01
N PHE A 63 -13.41 -10.21 -8.03
CA PHE A 63 -14.31 -9.05 -7.90
C PHE A 63 -14.54 -8.31 -9.22
N GLY A 64 -13.81 -8.66 -10.26
CA GLY A 64 -13.86 -7.99 -11.55
C GLY A 64 -13.17 -6.62 -11.56
N ARG A 65 -13.06 -6.04 -12.75
CA ARG A 65 -12.36 -4.77 -12.99
C ARG A 65 -12.97 -3.57 -12.25
N GLY A 66 -14.28 -3.62 -11.92
CA GLY A 66 -14.93 -2.58 -11.14
C GLY A 66 -14.33 -2.38 -9.74
N TRP A 67 -13.54 -3.35 -9.26
CA TRP A 67 -12.81 -3.20 -8.00
C TRP A 67 -11.76 -2.07 -8.04
N LEU A 68 -11.17 -1.77 -9.20
CA LEU A 68 -10.24 -0.66 -9.37
C LEU A 68 -10.87 0.72 -9.13
N GLU A 69 -12.19 0.82 -9.22
CA GLU A 69 -12.93 2.09 -9.06
C GLU A 69 -13.54 2.26 -7.68
N ARG A 70 -13.96 1.16 -7.05
CA ARG A 70 -14.72 1.20 -5.80
C ARG A 70 -14.46 0.02 -4.88
N GLY A 71 -13.35 -0.67 -5.08
CA GLY A 71 -12.94 -1.75 -4.20
C GLY A 71 -12.24 -1.24 -2.94
N ALA A 72 -12.23 -2.08 -1.92
CA ALA A 72 -11.43 -1.86 -0.73
C ALA A 72 -10.69 -3.15 -0.35
N VAL A 73 -9.55 -3.00 0.28
CA VAL A 73 -8.79 -4.09 0.87
C VAL A 73 -8.12 -3.63 2.15
N ALA A 74 -8.23 -4.44 3.20
CA ALA A 74 -7.46 -4.28 4.42
C ALA A 74 -6.54 -5.50 4.55
N PHE A 75 -5.24 -5.30 4.53
CA PHE A 75 -4.27 -6.40 4.57
C PHE A 75 -3.14 -6.17 5.57
N ARG A 76 -2.51 -7.26 5.98
CA ARG A 76 -1.32 -7.29 6.84
C ARG A 76 -0.23 -8.12 6.20
N LEU A 77 1.01 -7.68 6.43
CA LEU A 77 2.22 -8.43 6.10
C LEU A 77 2.64 -9.26 7.33
N HIS A 78 2.98 -10.53 7.10
CA HIS A 78 3.28 -11.49 8.16
C HIS A 78 4.74 -11.91 8.15
N LEU A 79 5.16 -12.57 7.09
CA LEU A 79 6.55 -13.01 6.90
C LEU A 79 7.25 -12.14 5.85
N PRO A 80 8.57 -11.95 5.98
CA PRO A 80 9.35 -11.31 4.94
C PRO A 80 9.33 -12.16 3.66
N CYS A 81 9.12 -11.50 2.52
CA CYS A 81 9.27 -12.08 1.20
C CYS A 81 10.63 -11.68 0.63
N TYR A 82 11.32 -12.60 -0.03
CA TYR A 82 12.65 -12.37 -0.52
C TYR A 82 12.76 -12.54 -2.03
N GLN A 83 13.82 -11.97 -2.60
CA GLN A 83 14.11 -12.05 -4.03
C GLN A 83 14.09 -13.51 -4.52
N GLY A 84 13.35 -13.76 -5.60
CA GLY A 84 13.32 -15.07 -6.27
C GLY A 84 12.46 -16.14 -5.60
N GLU A 85 11.82 -15.87 -4.46
CA GLU A 85 10.83 -16.80 -3.89
C GLU A 85 9.58 -16.89 -4.78
N THR A 86 8.91 -18.03 -4.77
CA THR A 86 7.61 -18.18 -5.43
C THR A 86 6.53 -17.67 -4.49
N VAL A 87 5.78 -16.68 -4.94
CA VAL A 87 4.59 -16.18 -4.25
C VAL A 87 3.36 -16.77 -4.92
N VAL A 88 2.51 -17.42 -4.13
CA VAL A 88 1.24 -18.00 -4.55
C VAL A 88 0.13 -17.14 -4.00
N THR A 89 -0.72 -16.57 -4.86
CA THR A 89 -1.83 -15.72 -4.42
C THR A 89 -3.17 -16.31 -4.79
N ARG A 90 -4.15 -16.12 -3.91
CA ARG A 90 -5.55 -16.56 -4.07
C ARG A 90 -6.47 -15.50 -3.50
N CYS A 91 -7.66 -15.41 -4.06
CA CYS A 91 -8.78 -14.69 -3.46
C CYS A 91 -9.98 -15.64 -3.40
N ASP A 92 -10.43 -15.97 -2.21
CA ASP A 92 -11.58 -16.85 -1.97
C ASP A 92 -12.64 -16.07 -1.20
N GLY A 93 -13.75 -15.77 -1.89
CA GLY A 93 -14.72 -14.81 -1.39
C GLY A 93 -14.04 -13.49 -1.01
N PRO A 94 -14.20 -13.00 0.23
CA PRO A 94 -13.57 -11.75 0.66
C PRO A 94 -12.12 -11.91 1.12
N VAL A 95 -11.58 -13.12 1.20
CA VAL A 95 -10.24 -13.37 1.77
C VAL A 95 -9.20 -13.44 0.65
N VAL A 96 -8.18 -12.59 0.71
CA VAL A 96 -7.01 -12.65 -0.18
C VAL A 96 -5.76 -13.06 0.60
N THR A 97 -4.95 -13.95 0.01
CA THR A 97 -3.68 -14.40 0.58
C THR A 97 -2.55 -14.32 -0.43
N ALA A 98 -1.33 -14.10 0.10
CA ALA A 98 -0.07 -14.33 -0.59
C ALA A 98 0.78 -15.25 0.29
N GLU A 99 1.18 -16.40 -0.26
CA GLU A 99 1.83 -17.49 0.47
C GLU A 99 3.10 -17.94 -0.26
N ASN A 100 4.02 -18.57 0.45
CA ASN A 100 5.06 -19.36 -0.20
C ASN A 100 4.50 -20.73 -0.65
N GLU A 101 5.32 -21.52 -1.34
CA GLU A 101 4.92 -22.85 -1.84
C GLU A 101 4.58 -23.85 -0.72
N ASN A 102 4.99 -23.59 0.51
CA ASN A 102 4.70 -24.39 1.70
C ASN A 102 3.45 -23.91 2.47
N GLY A 103 2.74 -22.90 1.97
CA GLY A 103 1.56 -22.33 2.60
C GLY A 103 1.81 -21.35 3.74
N SER A 104 3.05 -20.91 3.95
CA SER A 104 3.33 -19.86 4.95
C SER A 104 2.98 -18.48 4.39
N LEU A 105 2.24 -17.68 5.16
CA LEU A 105 1.70 -16.40 4.72
C LEU A 105 2.77 -15.30 4.66
N TYR A 106 2.96 -14.70 3.50
CA TYR A 106 3.60 -13.39 3.35
C TYR A 106 2.62 -12.26 3.69
N ALA A 107 1.38 -12.38 3.21
CA ALA A 107 0.32 -11.41 3.46
C ALA A 107 -1.05 -12.08 3.48
N SER A 108 -1.99 -11.48 4.20
CA SER A 108 -3.41 -11.81 4.10
C SER A 108 -4.28 -10.57 4.29
N GLY A 109 -5.47 -10.56 3.70
CA GLY A 109 -6.36 -9.42 3.78
C GLY A 109 -7.82 -9.76 3.53
N MET A 110 -8.66 -8.76 3.80
CA MET A 110 -10.09 -8.77 3.50
C MET A 110 -10.38 -7.79 2.39
N VAL A 111 -11.07 -8.26 1.37
CA VAL A 111 -11.44 -7.50 0.16
C VAL A 111 -12.94 -7.25 0.18
N SER A 112 -13.36 -6.09 -0.27
CA SER A 112 -14.77 -5.75 -0.43
C SER A 112 -14.99 -4.82 -1.62
N MET A 113 -16.26 -4.64 -1.98
CA MET A 113 -16.71 -3.57 -2.85
C MET A 113 -17.37 -2.51 -1.99
N ASN A 114 -16.98 -1.23 -2.17
CA ASN A 114 -17.65 -0.12 -1.51
C ASN A 114 -19.02 0.13 -2.13
N GLU A 115 -20.01 0.43 -1.32
CA GLU A 115 -21.28 0.95 -1.80
C GLU A 115 -21.11 2.42 -2.21
N LYS A 116 -21.93 2.88 -3.16
CA LYS A 116 -21.89 4.29 -3.62
C LYS A 116 -22.25 5.30 -2.51
N SER A 117 -22.80 4.83 -1.40
CA SER A 117 -23.27 5.62 -0.26
C SER A 117 -22.24 5.78 0.87
N ASP A 118 -21.02 5.31 0.72
CA ASP A 118 -20.01 5.30 1.79
C ASP A 118 -19.46 6.70 2.19
N GLY A 119 -20.19 7.77 1.88
CA GLY A 119 -19.84 9.15 2.22
C GLY A 119 -18.76 9.74 1.30
N GLU A 120 -18.51 11.04 1.47
CA GLU A 120 -17.40 11.69 0.77
C GLU A 120 -16.08 11.29 1.43
N PRO A 121 -15.06 10.99 0.61
CA PRO A 121 -13.74 10.61 1.15
C PRO A 121 -13.12 11.78 1.90
N GLU A 122 -12.37 11.45 2.96
CA GLU A 122 -11.64 12.45 3.72
C GLU A 122 -10.64 13.20 2.83
N VAL A 123 -10.71 14.52 2.84
CA VAL A 123 -9.82 15.41 2.09
C VAL A 123 -8.79 16.00 3.04
N PHE A 124 -7.52 15.79 2.75
CA PHE A 124 -6.43 16.33 3.53
C PHE A 124 -5.88 17.62 2.91
N PRO A 125 -5.65 18.68 3.72
CA PRO A 125 -4.98 19.89 3.24
C PRO A 125 -3.60 19.59 2.68
N SER A 126 -3.18 20.38 1.69
CA SER A 126 -1.83 20.29 1.11
C SER A 126 -0.87 21.18 1.88
N TYR A 127 0.26 20.63 2.30
CA TYR A 127 1.35 21.32 2.97
C TYR A 127 2.63 21.20 2.14
N PRO A 128 3.56 22.16 2.24
CA PRO A 128 4.85 22.06 1.59
C PRO A 128 5.67 20.90 2.17
N LEU A 129 6.44 20.23 1.32
CA LEU A 129 7.44 19.26 1.78
C LEU A 129 8.55 19.98 2.56
N PRO A 130 9.13 19.35 3.58
CA PRO A 130 10.38 19.85 4.15
C PRO A 130 11.49 19.79 3.08
N GLU A 131 12.46 20.69 3.19
CA GLU A 131 13.68 20.60 2.39
C GLU A 131 14.38 19.26 2.68
N GLU A 132 15.01 18.67 1.69
CA GLU A 132 15.53 17.29 1.78
C GLU A 132 16.52 17.10 2.93
N ASP A 133 17.42 18.05 3.12
CA ASP A 133 18.43 18.09 4.18
C ASP A 133 17.85 18.40 5.57
N ARG A 134 16.63 18.98 5.63
CA ARG A 134 15.91 19.36 6.85
C ARG A 134 14.83 18.35 7.26
N ARG A 135 14.67 17.24 6.54
CA ARG A 135 13.72 16.19 6.95
C ARG A 135 14.06 15.71 8.36
N PRO A 136 13.11 15.71 9.31
CA PRO A 136 13.35 15.20 10.66
C PRO A 136 13.66 13.69 10.61
N VAL A 137 14.50 13.25 11.54
CA VAL A 137 14.71 11.81 11.78
C VAL A 137 13.45 11.26 12.45
N ALA A 138 12.91 10.15 11.94
CA ALA A 138 11.76 9.50 12.56
C ALA A 138 12.11 9.00 13.97
N SER A 139 11.36 9.43 14.95
CA SER A 139 11.50 9.10 16.37
C SER A 139 10.17 9.35 17.09
N ALA A 140 10.05 8.91 18.33
CA ALA A 140 8.86 9.18 19.14
C ALA A 140 8.60 10.69 19.37
N GLN A 141 9.61 11.55 19.22
CA GLN A 141 9.47 12.99 19.36
C GLN A 141 8.99 13.67 18.07
N THR A 142 9.32 13.11 16.91
CA THR A 142 9.00 13.69 15.59
C THR A 142 7.82 13.02 14.92
N MET A 143 7.55 11.74 15.23
CA MET A 143 6.42 10.99 14.74
C MET A 143 5.28 11.07 15.77
N VAL A 144 4.40 12.03 15.60
CA VAL A 144 3.30 12.29 16.57
C VAL A 144 1.94 12.28 15.87
N ALA A 145 0.92 11.79 16.56
CA ALA A 145 -0.43 11.79 16.03
C ALA A 145 -0.93 13.22 15.78
N GLY A 146 -1.63 13.42 14.66
CA GLY A 146 -2.10 14.71 14.19
C GLY A 146 -1.07 15.51 13.38
N LEU A 147 0.16 15.02 13.21
CA LEU A 147 1.19 15.70 12.42
C LEU A 147 0.81 15.69 10.93
N PRO A 148 0.60 16.88 10.30
CA PRO A 148 0.36 16.94 8.88
C PRO A 148 1.63 16.60 8.09
N LEU A 149 1.45 15.91 6.95
CA LEU A 149 2.53 15.56 6.03
C LEU A 149 2.62 16.59 4.91
N GLY A 150 3.83 16.96 4.53
CA GLY A 150 4.09 17.68 3.29
C GLY A 150 3.64 16.82 2.11
N SER A 151 2.90 17.44 1.19
CA SER A 151 2.25 16.75 0.07
C SER A 151 3.21 16.52 -1.08
N ILE A 152 3.04 15.41 -1.79
CA ILE A 152 3.75 15.12 -3.04
C ILE A 152 2.82 15.26 -4.24
N ARG A 153 3.41 15.62 -5.38
CA ARG A 153 2.72 15.69 -6.68
C ARG A 153 3.59 15.06 -7.74
N GLN A 154 3.01 14.19 -8.56
CA GLN A 154 3.71 13.56 -9.66
C GLN A 154 2.74 12.94 -10.66
N LYS A 155 3.25 12.53 -11.83
CA LYS A 155 2.47 11.73 -12.77
C LYS A 155 2.35 10.30 -12.28
N LEU A 156 1.15 9.74 -12.43
CA LEU A 156 0.92 8.31 -12.24
C LEU A 156 1.55 7.56 -13.42
N GLU A 157 2.55 6.77 -13.13
CA GLU A 157 3.21 5.90 -14.11
C GLU A 157 3.05 4.45 -13.63
N ALA A 158 2.31 3.66 -14.40
CA ALA A 158 2.12 2.25 -14.19
C ALA A 158 2.31 1.52 -15.53
N ALA A 159 2.88 0.32 -15.51
CA ALA A 159 3.12 -0.46 -16.71
C ALA A 159 1.82 -0.85 -17.40
N GLU A 160 0.80 -1.15 -16.60
CA GLU A 160 -0.55 -1.51 -17.05
C GLU A 160 -1.58 -1.12 -15.98
N GLU A 161 -2.86 -1.19 -16.30
CA GLU A 161 -3.93 -0.77 -15.40
C GLU A 161 -3.99 -1.63 -14.12
N THR A 162 -3.69 -2.91 -14.22
CA THR A 162 -3.62 -3.84 -13.09
C THR A 162 -2.49 -3.53 -12.10
N ALA A 163 -1.47 -2.78 -12.53
CA ALA A 163 -0.38 -2.30 -11.70
C ALA A 163 -0.71 -0.98 -10.96
N ILE A 164 -1.82 -0.31 -11.32
CA ILE A 164 -2.21 0.96 -10.69
C ILE A 164 -2.39 0.84 -9.18
N PRO A 165 -3.08 -0.18 -8.62
CA PRO A 165 -3.25 -0.30 -7.18
C PRO A 165 -1.91 -0.37 -6.41
N GLU A 166 -0.94 -1.15 -6.90
CA GLU A 166 0.41 -1.21 -6.33
C GLU A 166 1.08 0.18 -6.39
N ARG A 167 0.99 0.84 -7.55
CA ARG A 167 1.59 2.17 -7.74
C ARG A 167 0.96 3.21 -6.82
N LEU A 168 -0.36 3.23 -6.65
CA LEU A 168 -1.03 4.11 -5.70
C LEU A 168 -0.57 3.85 -4.27
N LEU A 169 -0.45 2.59 -3.86
CA LEU A 169 0.03 2.26 -2.52
C LEU A 169 1.52 2.61 -2.35
N SER A 170 2.34 2.53 -3.39
CA SER A 170 3.75 2.94 -3.31
C SER A 170 3.93 4.42 -3.00
N LEU A 171 2.95 5.26 -3.35
CA LEU A 171 2.94 6.68 -2.99
C LEU A 171 2.83 6.90 -1.47
N ALA A 172 2.23 5.94 -0.74
CA ALA A 172 2.21 5.98 0.72
C ALA A 172 3.62 5.82 1.32
N ASN A 173 4.46 4.97 0.73
CA ASN A 173 5.87 4.89 1.11
C ASN A 173 6.61 6.19 0.75
N GLU A 174 6.35 6.71 -0.43
CA GLU A 174 7.04 7.89 -0.96
C GLU A 174 6.77 9.14 -0.12
N ILE A 175 5.52 9.45 0.22
CA ILE A 175 5.21 10.62 1.05
C ILE A 175 5.90 10.53 2.41
N LEU A 176 6.05 9.34 3.00
CA LEU A 176 6.72 9.16 4.28
C LEU A 176 8.22 9.46 4.18
N VAL A 177 8.93 8.90 3.20
CA VAL A 177 10.37 9.16 3.04
C VAL A 177 10.67 10.57 2.57
N ARG A 178 9.72 11.25 1.93
CA ARG A 178 9.84 12.68 1.59
C ARG A 178 9.62 13.60 2.79
N ASN A 179 8.93 13.13 3.83
CA ASN A 179 8.69 13.88 5.06
C ASN A 179 9.69 13.56 6.18
N PHE A 180 10.24 12.34 6.21
CA PHE A 180 11.13 11.88 7.28
C PHE A 180 12.37 11.21 6.73
N ARG A 181 13.46 11.33 7.48
CA ARG A 181 14.61 10.43 7.35
C ARG A 181 14.36 9.21 8.25
N MET A 182 14.09 8.07 7.65
CA MET A 182 13.87 6.82 8.38
C MET A 182 14.43 5.65 7.58
N SER A 183 15.38 4.94 8.19
CA SER A 183 15.99 3.75 7.58
C SER A 183 16.76 2.97 8.64
N PRO A 184 16.49 1.67 8.79
CA PRO A 184 15.44 0.92 8.10
C PRO A 184 14.05 1.11 8.72
N TRP A 185 13.02 0.91 7.93
CA TRP A 185 11.64 0.87 8.38
C TRP A 185 10.87 -0.24 7.63
N ILE A 186 9.75 -0.70 8.18
CA ILE A 186 8.99 -1.83 7.62
C ILE A 186 7.53 -1.46 7.43
N HIS A 187 7.01 -1.64 6.23
CA HIS A 187 5.58 -1.65 5.97
C HIS A 187 4.95 -2.87 6.66
N ALA A 188 3.94 -2.65 7.50
CA ALA A 188 3.28 -3.70 8.29
C ALA A 188 1.91 -4.10 7.73
N GLY A 189 1.25 -3.21 7.00
CA GLY A 189 -0.05 -3.45 6.37
C GLY A 189 -0.73 -2.16 5.98
N SER A 190 -1.82 -2.25 5.21
CA SER A 190 -2.60 -1.08 4.79
C SER A 190 -4.08 -1.42 4.65
N GLU A 191 -4.89 -0.38 4.79
CA GLU A 191 -6.27 -0.34 4.34
C GLU A 191 -6.32 0.61 3.14
N VAL A 192 -6.70 0.10 1.98
CA VAL A 192 -6.82 0.86 0.73
C VAL A 192 -8.28 0.85 0.32
N ARG A 193 -8.82 2.01 0.00
CA ARG A 193 -10.18 2.16 -0.49
C ARG A 193 -10.14 2.97 -1.78
N HIS A 194 -10.51 2.36 -2.89
CA HIS A 194 -10.65 3.02 -4.18
C HIS A 194 -11.98 3.77 -4.24
N GLN A 195 -11.96 5.00 -4.75
CA GLN A 195 -13.13 5.88 -4.88
C GLN A 195 -13.43 6.17 -6.35
N ARG A 196 -12.42 6.05 -7.19
CA ARG A 196 -12.49 6.35 -8.62
C ARG A 196 -11.33 5.69 -9.34
N LEU A 197 -11.51 5.32 -10.59
CA LEU A 197 -10.42 4.81 -11.41
C LEU A 197 -9.37 5.91 -11.64
N ALA A 198 -8.14 5.66 -11.19
CA ALA A 198 -6.99 6.45 -11.57
C ALA A 198 -6.49 6.00 -12.95
N LYS A 199 -6.06 6.93 -13.79
CA LYS A 199 -5.56 6.64 -15.13
C LYS A 199 -4.06 6.91 -15.22
N ASN A 200 -3.37 6.08 -15.99
CA ASN A 200 -1.96 6.29 -16.28
C ASN A 200 -1.73 7.67 -16.93
N GLY A 201 -0.68 8.37 -16.52
CA GLY A 201 -0.34 9.71 -17.00
C GLY A 201 -1.06 10.86 -16.30
N GLN A 202 -2.06 10.61 -15.43
CA GLN A 202 -2.68 11.66 -14.63
C GLN A 202 -1.70 12.25 -13.61
N GLU A 203 -1.81 13.57 -13.36
CA GLU A 203 -1.13 14.19 -12.23
C GLU A 203 -1.84 13.84 -10.93
N ILE A 204 -1.10 13.23 -10.02
CA ILE A 204 -1.59 12.77 -8.71
C ILE A 204 -1.01 13.66 -7.63
N ALA A 205 -1.86 14.06 -6.69
CA ALA A 205 -1.48 14.67 -5.42
C ALA A 205 -1.73 13.68 -4.28
N VAL A 206 -0.78 13.57 -3.34
CA VAL A 206 -0.94 12.79 -2.11
C VAL A 206 -0.75 13.73 -0.93
N SER A 207 -1.71 13.75 -0.04
CA SER A 207 -1.72 14.53 1.21
C SER A 207 -2.18 13.66 2.36
N GLY A 208 -1.84 14.01 3.58
CA GLY A 208 -2.30 13.25 4.74
C GLY A 208 -1.70 13.70 6.06
N VAL A 209 -1.91 12.86 7.06
CA VAL A 209 -1.46 13.09 8.43
C VAL A 209 -0.93 11.79 9.04
N ILE A 210 -0.06 11.89 10.02
CA ILE A 210 0.20 10.78 10.94
C ILE A 210 -1.01 10.69 11.86
N GLN A 211 -1.83 9.66 11.68
CA GLN A 211 -3.09 9.52 12.41
C GLN A 211 -2.89 8.95 13.80
N GLU A 212 -1.98 7.99 13.93
CA GLU A 212 -1.79 7.22 15.15
C GLU A 212 -0.32 6.83 15.31
N CYS A 213 0.16 6.81 16.58
CA CYS A 213 1.46 6.25 16.94
C CYS A 213 1.28 5.34 18.15
N PHE A 214 1.89 4.17 18.12
CA PHE A 214 1.81 3.20 19.21
C PHE A 214 3.05 2.31 19.29
N GLU A 215 3.21 1.67 20.43
CA GLU A 215 4.26 0.68 20.64
C GLU A 215 3.66 -0.72 20.78
N ARG A 216 4.29 -1.70 20.14
CA ARG A 216 3.91 -3.10 20.24
C ARG A 216 5.14 -3.99 20.19
N LYS A 217 5.33 -4.83 21.21
CA LYS A 217 6.46 -5.77 21.32
C LYS A 217 7.83 -5.08 21.16
N GLY A 218 7.98 -3.90 21.79
CA GLY A 218 9.22 -3.12 21.77
C GLY A 218 9.52 -2.39 20.45
N ARG A 219 8.60 -2.42 19.47
CA ARG A 219 8.74 -1.72 18.19
C ARG A 219 7.76 -0.56 18.11
N LYS A 220 8.19 0.54 17.49
CA LYS A 220 7.34 1.73 17.34
C LYS A 220 6.69 1.75 15.97
N PHE A 221 5.38 1.89 16.01
CA PHE A 221 4.50 1.92 14.85
C PHE A 221 3.89 3.30 14.67
N ALA A 222 3.60 3.64 13.42
CA ALA A 222 2.71 4.73 13.08
C ALA A 222 1.72 4.30 12.00
N VAL A 223 0.58 4.99 11.97
CA VAL A 223 -0.42 4.90 10.92
C VAL A 223 -0.52 6.26 10.25
N ALA A 224 -0.24 6.31 8.96
CA ALA A 224 -0.53 7.49 8.14
C ALA A 224 -1.90 7.34 7.49
N ALA A 225 -2.76 8.35 7.62
CA ALA A 225 -4.00 8.48 6.87
C ALA A 225 -3.76 9.41 5.69
N LEU A 226 -3.99 8.92 4.47
CA LEU A 226 -3.62 9.57 3.22
C LEU A 226 -4.80 9.65 2.27
N GLY A 227 -4.93 10.77 1.57
CA GLY A 227 -5.78 10.95 0.40
C GLY A 227 -4.92 11.04 -0.87
N ILE A 228 -5.28 10.27 -1.87
CA ILE A 228 -4.67 10.31 -3.21
C ILE A 228 -5.71 10.92 -4.14
N SER A 229 -5.37 12.02 -4.79
CA SER A 229 -6.31 12.83 -5.56
C SER A 229 -5.76 13.19 -6.93
N VAL A 230 -6.66 13.42 -7.87
CA VAL A 230 -6.39 13.93 -9.23
C VAL A 230 -7.28 15.14 -9.48
N HIS A 231 -6.92 15.96 -10.46
CA HIS A 231 -7.87 16.94 -10.99
C HIS A 231 -8.68 16.28 -12.10
N ASP A 232 -9.99 16.46 -12.06
CA ASP A 232 -10.88 16.05 -13.14
C ASP A 232 -10.81 17.02 -14.34
N ASP A 233 -11.57 16.71 -15.39
CA ASP A 233 -11.61 17.53 -16.61
C ASP A 233 -12.14 18.96 -16.38
N ALA A 234 -12.83 19.20 -15.27
CA ALA A 234 -13.29 20.52 -14.84
C ALA A 234 -12.27 21.24 -13.93
N GLY A 235 -11.13 20.62 -13.63
CA GLY A 235 -10.09 21.12 -12.73
C GLY A 235 -10.44 20.97 -11.24
N GLN A 236 -11.49 20.21 -10.90
CA GLN A 236 -11.85 19.94 -9.52
C GLN A 236 -10.99 18.81 -8.95
N LEU A 237 -10.51 18.98 -7.72
CA LEU A 237 -9.77 17.95 -7.02
C LEU A 237 -10.71 16.81 -6.60
N CYS A 238 -10.43 15.61 -7.07
CA CYS A 238 -11.22 14.41 -6.81
C CYS A 238 -10.33 13.31 -6.17
N THR A 239 -10.79 12.75 -5.07
CA THR A 239 -10.09 11.62 -4.44
C THR A 239 -10.27 10.36 -5.28
N VAL A 240 -9.16 9.69 -5.61
CA VAL A 240 -9.15 8.41 -6.31
C VAL A 240 -8.95 7.24 -5.35
N ALA A 241 -8.22 7.45 -4.25
CA ALA A 241 -8.08 6.46 -3.20
C ALA A 241 -7.79 7.11 -1.84
N THR A 242 -8.20 6.43 -0.78
CA THR A 242 -7.73 6.70 0.58
C THR A 242 -6.92 5.51 1.09
N VAL A 243 -5.89 5.80 1.88
CA VAL A 243 -4.99 4.78 2.42
C VAL A 243 -4.75 5.04 3.90
N ARG A 244 -4.96 4.01 4.72
CA ARG A 244 -4.40 3.95 6.07
C ARG A 244 -3.19 3.04 6.03
N HIS A 245 -2.00 3.61 6.16
CA HIS A 245 -0.72 2.93 5.96
C HIS A 245 -0.02 2.72 7.30
N THR A 246 0.08 1.47 7.73
CA THR A 246 0.73 1.08 8.99
C THR A 246 2.17 0.68 8.75
N PHE A 247 3.09 1.27 9.48
CA PHE A 247 4.53 0.99 9.34
C PHE A 247 5.26 1.01 10.69
N ILE A 248 6.39 0.30 10.74
CA ILE A 248 7.31 0.29 11.87
C ILE A 248 8.46 1.24 11.52
N TYR A 249 8.63 2.29 12.29
CA TYR A 249 9.68 3.29 12.06
C TYR A 249 10.89 3.16 13.00
N GLU A 250 10.76 2.35 14.06
CA GLU A 250 11.86 1.97 14.97
C GLU A 250 11.73 0.47 15.26
N LEU A 251 12.76 -0.31 14.84
CA LEU A 251 12.80 -1.78 14.85
C LEU A 251 13.40 -2.33 16.14
#